data_48565113dda5c6060fec5c64a23bbfb5
#
_entry.id   48565113dda5c6060fec5c64a23bbfb5
#
_cell.length_a   1.000
_cell.length_b   1.000
_cell.length_c   1.000
_cell.angle_alpha   90.00
_cell.angle_beta   90.00
_cell.angle_gamma   90.00
#
_symmetry.space_group_name_H-M   'P 1'
#
loop_
_entity.id
_entity.type
_entity.pdbx_description
1 polymer ?
#
loop_
_entity_poly.entity_id
_entity_poly.type
_entity_poly.pdbx_seq_one_letter_code
_entity_poly.pdbx_strand_id
1 'polypeptide(L)'
;TGLISIMLTAEYVGMAPGARGYALSRLALTAVTYAIAFGLFTLVYSARERSIISATLTAVIAAGLALDLLAPHIIGLRSASAFAIVTGLICGQATWALNYWNVSNWSAGVLLLALFYLLVGLAQQHFQDRISPMILVEFAVVLAVALFAVWQLAPVR
;
A
#
# COMPACT_ATOMS: atom_id res chain seq x y z
N THR A 1 6.55 16.03 16.22
CA THR A 1 8.02 16.13 16.14
C THR A 1 8.70 14.78 16.24
N GLY A 2 8.26 13.85 17.12
CA GLY A 2 8.91 12.55 17.31
C GLY A 2 8.88 11.62 16.08
N LEU A 3 7.77 11.53 15.36
CA LEU A 3 7.63 10.67 14.17
C LEU A 3 8.53 11.13 13.02
N ILE A 4 8.65 12.44 12.81
CA ILE A 4 9.53 13.01 11.77
C ILE A 4 11.00 12.75 12.10
N SER A 5 11.38 12.86 13.38
CA SER A 5 12.75 12.55 13.81
C SER A 5 13.10 11.07 13.66
N ILE A 6 12.14 10.16 13.92
CA ILE A 6 12.31 8.71 13.71
C ILE A 6 12.44 8.40 12.23
N MET A 7 11.63 9.01 11.36
CA MET A 7 11.72 8.85 9.91
C MET A 7 13.07 9.35 9.38
N LEU A 8 13.50 10.56 9.78
CA LEU A 8 14.78 11.14 9.36
C LEU A 8 15.98 10.33 9.86
N THR A 9 15.95 9.82 11.09
CA THR A 9 17.03 8.95 11.61
C THR A 9 17.06 7.59 10.92
N ALA A 10 15.90 7.00 10.61
CA ALA A 10 15.82 5.74 9.87
C ALA A 10 16.34 5.90 8.44
N GLU A 11 16.03 7.02 7.79
CA GLU A 11 16.51 7.37 6.46
C GLU A 11 18.04 7.62 6.46
N TYR A 12 18.55 8.33 7.47
CA TYR A 12 19.99 8.59 7.61
C TYR A 12 20.80 7.32 7.90
N VAL A 13 20.31 6.41 8.73
CA VAL A 13 20.91 5.09 8.99
C VAL A 13 20.81 4.17 7.77
N GLY A 14 19.75 4.33 6.96
CA GLY A 14 19.56 3.61 5.71
C GLY A 14 20.51 4.00 4.58
N MET A 15 21.19 5.16 4.67
CA MET A 15 22.15 5.61 3.65
C MET A 15 23.56 5.03 3.81
N ALA A 16 23.86 4.29 4.86
CA ALA A 16 25.17 3.65 5.07
C ALA A 16 25.14 2.17 4.62
N PRO A 17 25.59 1.83 3.41
CA PRO A 17 25.63 0.45 2.94
C PRO A 17 26.64 -0.34 3.77
N GLY A 18 26.19 -1.33 4.51
CA GLY A 18 27.03 -2.22 5.32
C GLY A 18 26.74 -2.22 6.83
N ALA A 19 25.91 -1.34 7.35
CA ALA A 19 25.49 -1.38 8.74
C ALA A 19 24.50 -2.53 8.98
N ARG A 20 24.71 -3.32 10.02
CA ARG A 20 23.80 -4.41 10.44
C ARG A 20 22.34 -3.95 10.70
N GLY A 21 22.13 -2.62 10.82
CA GLY A 21 20.83 -1.98 10.98
C GLY A 21 20.08 -1.66 9.68
N TYR A 22 20.72 -1.74 8.51
CA TYR A 22 20.12 -1.32 7.23
C TYR A 22 18.85 -2.09 6.87
N ALA A 23 18.87 -3.41 7.02
CA ALA A 23 17.71 -4.25 6.72
C ALA A 23 16.55 -3.98 7.71
N LEU A 24 16.85 -3.77 8.98
CA LEU A 24 15.86 -3.46 10.03
C LEU A 24 15.24 -2.08 9.83
N SER A 25 16.04 -1.05 9.51
CA SER A 25 15.52 0.30 9.27
C SER A 25 14.63 0.35 8.02
N ARG A 26 14.99 -0.39 6.98
CA ARG A 26 14.20 -0.49 5.75
C ARG A 26 12.88 -1.23 5.96
N LEU A 27 12.90 -2.34 6.70
CA LEU A 27 11.67 -3.04 7.10
C LEU A 27 10.77 -2.15 7.95
N ALA A 28 11.34 -1.40 8.90
CA ALA A 28 10.59 -0.47 9.72
C ALA A 28 9.93 0.65 8.89
N LEU A 29 10.67 1.26 7.95
CA LEU A 29 10.14 2.28 7.05
C LEU A 29 8.99 1.72 6.20
N THR A 30 9.19 0.55 5.60
CA THR A 30 8.14 -0.11 4.81
C THR A 30 6.90 -0.42 5.65
N ALA A 31 7.07 -0.94 6.87
CA ALA A 31 5.97 -1.21 7.79
C ALA A 31 5.22 0.07 8.19
N VAL A 32 5.93 1.17 8.44
CA VAL A 32 5.35 2.48 8.73
C VAL A 32 4.55 3.00 7.54
N THR A 33 5.08 2.89 6.32
CA THR A 33 4.37 3.30 5.10
C THR A 33 3.07 2.51 4.91
N TYR A 34 3.07 1.19 5.13
CA TYR A 34 1.84 0.39 5.07
C TYR A 34 0.85 0.73 6.21
N ALA A 35 1.33 1.03 7.40
CA ALA A 35 0.48 1.48 8.50
C ALA A 35 -0.19 2.84 8.20
N ILE A 36 0.56 3.77 7.62
CA ILE A 36 0.05 5.07 7.15
C ILE A 36 -0.97 4.84 6.02
N ALA A 37 -0.66 3.98 5.05
CA ALA A 37 -1.59 3.63 3.96
C ALA A 37 -2.92 3.12 4.50
N PHE A 38 -2.89 2.18 5.45
CA PHE A 38 -4.08 1.65 6.09
C PHE A 38 -4.90 2.74 6.79
N GLY A 39 -4.23 3.58 7.59
CA GLY A 39 -4.88 4.69 8.29
C GLY A 39 -5.55 5.67 7.33
N LEU A 40 -4.84 6.07 6.26
CA LEU A 40 -5.35 7.00 5.26
C LEU A 40 -6.51 6.40 4.47
N PHE A 41 -6.43 5.15 4.01
CA PHE A 41 -7.52 4.49 3.29
C PHE A 41 -8.77 4.34 4.16
N THR A 42 -8.59 3.95 5.42
CA THR A 42 -9.70 3.85 6.38
C THR A 42 -10.31 5.22 6.65
N LEU A 43 -9.50 6.27 6.80
CA LEU A 43 -9.95 7.63 7.06
C LEU A 43 -10.74 8.19 5.86
N VAL A 44 -10.20 8.06 4.63
CA VAL A 44 -10.86 8.53 3.41
C VAL A 44 -12.20 7.81 3.21
N TYR A 45 -12.23 6.50 3.44
CA TYR A 45 -13.46 5.74 3.32
C TYR A 45 -14.48 6.08 4.42
N SER A 46 -14.02 6.36 5.66
CA SER A 46 -14.89 6.73 6.79
C SER A 46 -15.53 8.12 6.65
N ALA A 47 -14.91 9.02 5.91
CA ALA A 47 -15.43 10.37 5.66
C ALA A 47 -16.77 10.36 4.87
N ARG A 48 -17.12 9.22 4.24
CA ARG A 48 -18.36 9.02 3.48
C ARG A 48 -18.68 10.17 2.51
N GLU A 49 -17.64 10.79 1.97
CA GLU A 49 -17.76 11.81 0.94
C GLU A 49 -18.32 11.21 -0.37
N ARG A 50 -18.68 12.10 -1.31
CA ARG A 50 -19.13 11.64 -2.64
C ARG A 50 -18.12 10.67 -3.22
N SER A 51 -18.57 9.54 -3.77
CA SER A 51 -17.75 8.44 -4.28
C SER A 51 -16.60 8.88 -5.17
N ILE A 52 -16.78 9.94 -5.96
CA ILE A 52 -15.74 10.52 -6.82
C ILE A 52 -14.62 11.15 -5.99
N ILE A 53 -14.95 11.86 -4.91
CA ILE A 53 -13.96 12.53 -4.05
C ILE A 53 -13.13 11.48 -3.31
N SER A 54 -13.77 10.50 -2.70
CA SER A 54 -13.08 9.43 -1.97
C SER A 54 -12.20 8.59 -2.91
N ALA A 55 -12.67 8.24 -4.10
CA ALA A 55 -11.91 7.52 -5.10
C ALA A 55 -10.67 8.31 -5.58
N THR A 56 -10.84 9.62 -5.84
CA THR A 56 -9.75 10.49 -6.29
C THR A 56 -8.70 10.66 -5.18
N LEU A 57 -9.13 10.89 -3.93
CA LEU A 57 -8.21 11.00 -2.79
C LEU A 57 -7.44 9.71 -2.57
N THR A 58 -8.11 8.55 -2.61
CA THR A 58 -7.44 7.25 -2.51
C THR A 58 -6.45 7.03 -3.64
N ALA A 59 -6.80 7.42 -4.88
CA ALA A 59 -5.90 7.32 -6.02
C ALA A 59 -4.63 8.15 -5.83
N VAL A 60 -4.75 9.40 -5.39
CA VAL A 60 -3.61 10.30 -5.15
C VAL A 60 -2.73 9.78 -4.01
N ILE A 61 -3.33 9.37 -2.90
CA ILE A 61 -2.62 8.82 -1.75
C ILE A 61 -1.87 7.54 -2.15
N ALA A 62 -2.55 6.59 -2.81
CA ALA A 62 -1.94 5.35 -3.24
C ALA A 62 -0.80 5.59 -4.25
N ALA A 63 -0.96 6.51 -5.20
CA ALA A 63 0.09 6.87 -6.14
C ALA A 63 1.31 7.47 -5.43
N GLY A 64 1.11 8.39 -4.49
CA GLY A 64 2.19 8.99 -3.71
C GLY A 64 2.98 7.97 -2.90
N LEU A 65 2.29 7.11 -2.14
CA LEU A 65 2.90 6.04 -1.35
C LEU A 65 3.58 4.97 -2.23
N ALA A 66 2.98 4.62 -3.37
CA ALA A 66 3.60 3.68 -4.31
C ALA A 66 4.88 4.27 -4.91
N LEU A 67 4.90 5.55 -5.23
CA LEU A 67 6.10 6.22 -5.73
C LEU A 67 7.23 6.18 -4.71
N ASP A 68 6.94 6.46 -3.44
CA ASP A 68 7.90 6.40 -2.34
C ASP A 68 8.48 4.99 -2.17
N LEU A 69 7.63 3.95 -2.21
CA LEU A 69 8.05 2.56 -2.08
C LEU A 69 8.81 2.02 -3.31
N LEU A 70 8.51 2.52 -4.51
CA LEU A 70 9.10 2.04 -5.75
C LEU A 70 10.37 2.79 -6.13
N ALA A 71 10.48 4.08 -5.78
CA ALA A 71 11.62 4.92 -6.17
C ALA A 71 13.00 4.32 -5.84
N PRO A 72 13.24 3.68 -4.68
CA PRO A 72 14.53 3.07 -4.36
C PRO A 72 14.87 1.83 -5.17
N HIS A 73 13.91 1.21 -5.85
CA HIS A 73 14.07 -0.09 -6.53
C HIS A 73 14.17 0.04 -8.04
N ILE A 74 13.89 1.21 -8.60
CA ILE A 74 13.75 1.39 -10.05
C ILE A 74 14.82 2.35 -10.57
N ILE A 75 15.57 1.89 -11.57
CA ILE A 75 16.50 2.73 -12.33
C ILE A 75 15.67 3.56 -13.32
N GLY A 76 15.11 4.67 -12.85
CA GLY A 76 14.38 5.62 -13.67
C GLY A 76 13.07 6.11 -13.06
N LEU A 77 13.03 7.38 -12.71
CA LEU A 77 11.86 8.03 -12.12
C LEU A 77 10.60 7.91 -13.00
N ARG A 78 10.78 7.83 -14.31
CA ARG A 78 9.69 7.70 -15.30
C ARG A 78 8.94 6.36 -15.16
N SER A 79 9.65 5.27 -14.97
CA SER A 79 9.03 3.95 -14.78
C SER A 79 8.37 3.85 -13.42
N ALA A 80 9.03 4.36 -12.36
CA ALA A 80 8.45 4.40 -11.02
C ALA A 80 7.14 5.21 -10.99
N SER A 81 7.11 6.38 -11.63
CA SER A 81 5.91 7.21 -11.69
C SER A 81 4.78 6.57 -12.49
N ALA A 82 5.08 5.87 -13.59
CA ALA A 82 4.07 5.17 -14.37
C ALA A 82 3.37 4.08 -13.53
N PHE A 83 4.16 3.24 -12.85
CA PHE A 83 3.61 2.20 -11.96
C PHE A 83 2.86 2.78 -10.76
N ALA A 84 3.36 3.86 -10.18
CA ALA A 84 2.69 4.56 -9.09
C ALA A 84 1.32 5.11 -9.52
N ILE A 85 1.23 5.73 -10.70
CA ILE A 85 -0.04 6.22 -11.25
C ILE A 85 -1.02 5.06 -11.50
N VAL A 86 -0.57 3.96 -12.10
CA VAL A 86 -1.41 2.79 -12.34
C VAL A 86 -1.91 2.20 -11.02
N THR A 87 -1.04 2.07 -10.02
CA THR A 87 -1.43 1.61 -8.68
C THR A 87 -2.49 2.53 -8.06
N GLY A 88 -2.28 3.84 -8.15
CA GLY A 88 -3.24 4.83 -7.67
C GLY A 88 -4.59 4.72 -8.36
N LEU A 89 -4.61 4.61 -9.68
CA LEU A 89 -5.85 4.46 -10.46
C LEU A 89 -6.61 3.19 -10.09
N ILE A 90 -5.93 2.06 -9.94
CA ILE A 90 -6.56 0.80 -9.55
C ILE A 90 -7.15 0.90 -8.13
N CYS A 91 -6.40 1.47 -7.17
CA CYS A 91 -6.90 1.68 -5.81
C CYS A 91 -8.10 2.65 -5.78
N GLY A 92 -8.07 3.71 -6.58
CA GLY A 92 -9.19 4.63 -6.73
C GLY A 92 -10.44 3.95 -7.30
N GLN A 93 -10.31 3.14 -8.35
CA GLN A 93 -11.41 2.36 -8.92
C GLN A 93 -11.96 1.34 -7.91
N ALA A 94 -11.08 0.67 -7.14
CA ALA A 94 -11.49 -0.23 -6.08
C ALA A 94 -12.29 0.51 -5.00
N THR A 95 -11.85 1.70 -4.58
CA THR A 95 -12.59 2.54 -3.64
C THR A 95 -13.98 2.90 -4.18
N TRP A 96 -14.06 3.26 -5.46
CA TRP A 96 -15.32 3.54 -6.10
C TRP A 96 -16.27 2.33 -6.07
N ALA A 97 -15.78 1.15 -6.41
CA ALA A 97 -16.55 -0.10 -6.34
C ALA A 97 -17.00 -0.42 -4.90
N LEU A 98 -16.10 -0.24 -3.91
CA LEU A 98 -16.40 -0.47 -2.49
C LEU A 98 -17.47 0.48 -1.94
N ASN A 99 -17.59 1.70 -2.48
CA ASN A 99 -18.64 2.64 -2.08
C ASN A 99 -20.06 2.16 -2.45
N TYR A 100 -20.19 1.29 -3.44
CA TYR A 100 -21.48 0.62 -3.77
C TYR A 100 -21.73 -0.62 -2.90
N TRP A 101 -20.69 -1.21 -2.35
CA TRP A 101 -20.78 -2.29 -1.39
C TRP A 101 -20.88 -1.70 0.02
N ASN A 102 -21.92 -1.97 0.74
CA ASN A 102 -22.11 -1.47 2.10
C ASN A 102 -21.15 -2.18 3.09
N VAL A 103 -19.85 -2.00 2.88
CA VAL A 103 -18.78 -2.61 3.64
C VAL A 103 -18.42 -1.72 4.83
N SER A 104 -17.98 -2.30 5.93
CA SER A 104 -17.52 -1.53 7.08
C SER A 104 -16.24 -0.76 6.73
N ASN A 105 -16.03 0.41 7.38
CA ASN A 105 -14.87 1.26 7.11
C ASN A 105 -13.54 0.50 7.31
N TRP A 106 -13.45 -0.34 8.32
CA TRP A 106 -12.28 -1.18 8.58
C TRP A 106 -12.05 -2.23 7.51
N SER A 107 -13.10 -2.90 7.07
CA SER A 107 -13.02 -3.91 6.00
C SER A 107 -12.59 -3.29 4.68
N ALA A 108 -13.10 -2.11 4.35
CA ALA A 108 -12.67 -1.37 3.16
C ALA A 108 -11.19 -0.99 3.23
N GLY A 109 -10.73 -0.49 4.40
CA GLY A 109 -9.32 -0.18 4.63
C GLY A 109 -8.41 -1.39 4.46
N VAL A 110 -8.79 -2.56 5.00
CA VAL A 110 -8.04 -3.82 4.85
C VAL A 110 -7.98 -4.27 3.39
N LEU A 111 -9.10 -4.21 2.66
CA LEU A 111 -9.14 -4.59 1.23
C LEU A 111 -8.27 -3.68 0.38
N LEU A 112 -8.36 -2.36 0.59
CA LEU A 112 -7.54 -1.40 -0.13
C LEU A 112 -6.06 -1.56 0.20
N LEU A 113 -5.71 -1.82 1.45
CA LEU A 113 -4.35 -2.11 1.85
C LEU A 113 -3.82 -3.39 1.19
N ALA A 114 -4.61 -4.47 1.20
CA ALA A 114 -4.22 -5.73 0.55
C ALA A 114 -4.00 -5.54 -0.96
N LEU A 115 -4.89 -4.82 -1.63
CA LEU A 115 -4.77 -4.49 -3.05
C LEU A 115 -3.52 -3.64 -3.32
N PHE A 116 -3.28 -2.62 -2.50
CA PHE A 116 -2.10 -1.78 -2.58
C PHE A 116 -0.80 -2.58 -2.39
N TYR A 117 -0.75 -3.45 -1.37
CA TYR A 117 0.38 -4.35 -1.12
C TYR A 117 0.67 -5.26 -2.33
N LEU A 118 -0.38 -5.85 -2.91
CA LEU A 118 -0.24 -6.69 -4.10
C LEU A 118 0.34 -5.92 -5.28
N LEU A 119 -0.19 -4.74 -5.58
CA LEU A 119 0.24 -3.94 -6.73
C LEU A 119 1.69 -3.47 -6.58
N VAL A 120 2.04 -2.94 -5.40
CA VAL A 120 3.41 -2.49 -5.12
C VAL A 120 4.37 -3.68 -5.09
N GLY A 121 3.99 -4.78 -4.46
CA GLY A 121 4.81 -5.99 -4.40
C GLY A 121 5.07 -6.59 -5.77
N LEU A 122 4.04 -6.70 -6.63
CA LEU A 122 4.21 -7.15 -8.02
C LEU A 122 5.12 -6.22 -8.83
N ALA A 123 4.96 -4.91 -8.68
CA ALA A 123 5.84 -3.94 -9.33
C ALA A 123 7.30 -4.11 -8.89
N GLN A 124 7.56 -4.20 -7.59
CA GLN A 124 8.91 -4.41 -7.05
C GLN A 124 9.55 -5.69 -7.59
N GLN A 125 8.78 -6.77 -7.69
CA GLN A 125 9.25 -8.06 -8.19
C GLN A 125 9.55 -8.04 -9.69
N HIS A 126 8.67 -7.36 -10.45
CA HIS A 126 8.88 -7.19 -11.89
C HIS A 126 10.22 -6.50 -12.18
N PHE A 127 10.58 -5.48 -11.38
CA PHE A 127 11.83 -4.75 -11.57
C PHE A 127 13.08 -5.46 -11.05
N GLN A 128 12.91 -6.49 -10.22
CA GLN A 128 14.03 -7.30 -9.71
C GLN A 128 14.29 -8.57 -10.53
N ASP A 129 13.55 -8.77 -11.65
CA ASP A 129 13.58 -9.99 -12.48
C ASP A 129 13.46 -11.29 -11.66
N ARG A 130 12.77 -11.24 -10.52
CA ARG A 130 12.63 -12.35 -9.57
C ARG A 130 11.19 -12.82 -9.44
N ILE A 131 10.45 -12.90 -10.53
CA ILE A 131 9.10 -13.49 -10.50
C ILE A 131 9.24 -14.99 -10.23
N SER A 132 9.10 -15.39 -8.99
CA SER A 132 9.06 -16.79 -8.56
C SER A 132 7.61 -17.21 -8.34
N PRO A 133 7.21 -18.46 -8.69
CA PRO A 133 5.87 -18.96 -8.38
C PRO A 133 5.54 -18.94 -6.89
N MET A 134 6.55 -19.00 -6.01
CA MET A 134 6.40 -18.92 -4.57
C MET A 134 5.85 -17.55 -4.11
N ILE A 135 6.17 -16.49 -4.83
CA ILE A 135 5.71 -15.13 -4.55
C ILE A 135 4.24 -14.96 -4.95
N LEU A 136 3.82 -15.57 -6.06
CA LEU A 136 2.41 -15.60 -6.43
C LEU A 136 1.56 -16.29 -5.37
N VAL A 137 2.09 -17.36 -4.74
CA VAL A 137 1.43 -18.04 -3.62
C VAL A 137 1.34 -17.11 -2.40
N GLU A 138 2.40 -16.38 -2.06
CA GLU A 138 2.40 -15.41 -0.96
C GLU A 138 1.32 -14.35 -1.16
N PHE A 139 1.23 -13.77 -2.35
CA PHE A 139 0.19 -12.79 -2.69
C PHE A 139 -1.22 -13.39 -2.64
N ALA A 140 -1.40 -14.61 -3.12
CA ALA A 140 -2.67 -15.30 -3.04
C ALA A 140 -3.10 -15.54 -1.58
N VAL A 141 -2.16 -15.90 -0.71
CA VAL A 141 -2.41 -16.07 0.74
C VAL A 141 -2.81 -14.75 1.39
N VAL A 142 -2.07 -13.66 1.13
CA VAL A 142 -2.41 -12.33 1.67
C VAL A 142 -3.81 -11.90 1.23
N LEU A 143 -4.14 -12.08 -0.04
CA LEU A 143 -5.47 -11.76 -0.56
C LEU A 143 -6.56 -12.63 0.08
N ALA A 144 -6.31 -13.93 0.21
CA ALA A 144 -7.25 -14.86 0.85
C ALA A 144 -7.49 -14.50 2.33
N VAL A 145 -6.44 -14.14 3.06
CA VAL A 145 -6.53 -13.70 4.47
C VAL A 145 -7.31 -12.39 4.56
N ALA A 146 -7.06 -11.42 3.67
CA ALA A 146 -7.79 -10.16 3.64
C ALA A 146 -9.28 -10.36 3.35
N LEU A 147 -9.63 -11.20 2.36
CA LEU A 147 -11.00 -11.55 2.03
C LEU A 147 -11.70 -12.31 3.18
N PHE A 148 -10.99 -13.24 3.82
CA PHE A 148 -11.51 -13.96 4.98
C PHE A 148 -11.77 -13.02 6.17
N ALA A 149 -10.85 -12.11 6.46
CA ALA A 149 -11.03 -11.10 7.50
C ALA A 149 -12.24 -10.21 7.22
N VAL A 150 -12.43 -9.79 5.98
CA VAL A 150 -13.61 -9.01 5.57
C VAL A 150 -14.88 -9.82 5.73
N TRP A 151 -14.89 -11.10 5.36
CA TRP A 151 -16.04 -11.98 5.50
C TRP A 151 -16.43 -12.18 6.97
N GLN A 152 -15.47 -12.32 7.88
CA GLN A 152 -15.71 -12.44 9.32
C GLN A 152 -16.20 -11.14 9.96
N LEU A 153 -15.76 -9.99 9.44
CA LEU A 153 -16.13 -8.67 9.93
C LEU A 153 -17.39 -8.11 9.24
N ALA A 154 -17.88 -8.78 8.20
CA ALA A 154 -19.15 -8.43 7.59
C ALA A 154 -20.28 -8.74 8.57
N PRO A 155 -21.13 -7.76 8.94
CA PRO A 155 -22.26 -8.06 9.81
C PRO A 155 -23.19 -9.03 9.08
N VAL A 156 -23.36 -10.22 9.65
CA VAL A 156 -24.40 -11.15 9.23
C VAL A 156 -25.73 -10.43 9.51
N ARG A 157 -26.40 -10.02 8.44
CA ARG A 157 -27.78 -9.53 8.50
C ARG A 157 -28.74 -10.69 8.37
#